data_91d1a7193cae0d120ca3a1039842ced9
#
_entry.id   91d1a7193cae0d120ca3a1039842ced9
#
_cell.length_a   1.000
_cell.length_b   1.000
_cell.length_c   1.000
_cell.angle_alpha   90.00
_cell.angle_beta   90.00
_cell.angle_gamma   90.00
#
_symmetry.space_group_name_H-M   'P 1'
#
loop_
_entity.id
_entity.type
_entity.pdbx_description
1 polymer ?
#
loop_
_entity_poly.entity_id
_entity_poly.type
_entity_poly.pdbx_seq_one_letter_code
_entity_poly.pdbx_strand_id
1 'polypeptide(L)'
;MEKTDARKRYTQMVLKQSLLKLLKEKPVNKITVKEVCELAQLNRATFYAHYSDCFALLGSIENELIGAFEQSLRYVNSFDVTALIEAIYDMI
;
A
#
# COMPACT_ATOMS: atom_id res chain seq x y z
N MET A 1 8.37 -22.35 -7.36
CA MET A 1 7.44 -21.71 -6.46
C MET A 1 7.88 -20.30 -6.08
N GLU A 2 9.09 -20.16 -5.62
CA GLU A 2 9.61 -18.84 -5.22
C GLU A 2 9.61 -17.84 -6.37
N LYS A 3 9.94 -18.27 -7.58
CA LYS A 3 9.97 -17.39 -8.74
C LYS A 3 8.59 -16.80 -9.05
N THR A 4 7.54 -17.61 -8.94
CA THR A 4 6.15 -17.17 -9.18
C THR A 4 5.70 -16.17 -8.12
N ASP A 5 5.99 -16.47 -6.85
CA ASP A 5 5.62 -15.60 -5.72
C ASP A 5 6.38 -14.28 -5.78
N ALA A 6 7.66 -14.32 -6.11
CA ALA A 6 8.48 -13.14 -6.25
C ALA A 6 7.99 -12.26 -7.41
N ARG A 7 7.60 -12.87 -8.52
CA ARG A 7 7.06 -12.17 -9.68
C ARG A 7 5.72 -11.50 -9.36
N LYS A 8 4.84 -12.22 -8.65
CA LYS A 8 3.54 -11.66 -8.21
C LYS A 8 3.76 -10.45 -7.30
N ARG A 9 4.64 -10.56 -6.34
CA ARG A 9 4.94 -9.48 -5.40
C ARG A 9 5.51 -8.26 -6.13
N TYR A 10 6.42 -8.50 -7.07
CA TYR A 10 6.99 -7.43 -7.87
C TYR A 10 5.90 -6.70 -8.68
N THR A 11 5.06 -7.47 -9.37
CA THR A 11 3.96 -6.92 -10.18
C THR A 11 3.01 -6.09 -9.31
N GLN A 12 2.61 -6.63 -8.16
CA GLN A 12 1.72 -5.91 -7.24
C GLN A 12 2.36 -4.63 -6.72
N MET A 13 3.65 -4.70 -6.38
CA MET A 13 4.39 -3.53 -5.90
C MET A 13 4.43 -2.44 -6.95
N VAL A 14 4.73 -2.79 -8.20
CA VAL A 14 4.83 -1.82 -9.29
C VAL A 14 3.47 -1.18 -9.55
N LEU A 15 2.39 -1.97 -9.54
CA LEU A 15 1.04 -1.45 -9.74
C LEU A 15 0.64 -0.49 -8.62
N LYS A 16 0.95 -0.84 -7.38
CA LYS A 16 0.66 0.02 -6.22
C LYS A 16 1.43 1.33 -6.28
N GLN A 17 2.72 1.26 -6.59
CA GLN A 17 3.54 2.45 -6.71
C GLN A 17 3.04 3.37 -7.83
N SER A 18 2.63 2.78 -8.95
CA SER A 18 2.10 3.52 -10.09
C SER A 18 0.80 4.25 -9.72
N LEU A 19 -0.10 3.55 -9.03
CA LEU A 19 -1.35 4.18 -8.56
C LEU A 19 -1.05 5.32 -7.59
N LEU A 20 -0.14 5.11 -6.64
CA LEU A 20 0.21 6.14 -5.66
C LEU A 20 0.76 7.40 -6.34
N LYS A 21 1.56 7.24 -7.39
CA LYS A 21 2.07 8.38 -8.16
C LYS A 21 0.94 9.15 -8.84
N LEU A 22 -0.01 8.44 -9.44
CA LEU A 22 -1.16 9.07 -10.10
C LEU A 22 -2.09 9.75 -9.09
N LEU A 23 -2.21 9.19 -7.89
CA LEU A 23 -3.04 9.79 -6.84
C LEU A 23 -2.51 11.14 -6.37
N LYS A 24 -1.25 11.44 -6.59
CA LYS A 24 -0.70 12.77 -6.28
C LYS A 24 -1.25 13.83 -7.24
N GLU A 25 -1.70 13.43 -8.41
CA GLU A 25 -2.18 14.34 -9.45
C GLU A 25 -3.69 14.43 -9.51
N LYS A 26 -4.40 13.32 -9.23
CA LYS A 26 -5.86 13.28 -9.37
C LYS A 26 -6.45 12.18 -8.50
N PRO A 27 -7.76 12.29 -8.18
CA PRO A 27 -8.42 11.27 -7.34
C PRO A 27 -8.59 9.96 -8.09
N VAL A 28 -8.81 8.88 -7.34
CA VAL A 28 -8.88 7.51 -7.87
C VAL A 28 -9.97 7.35 -8.92
N ASN A 29 -11.11 8.04 -8.76
CA ASN A 29 -12.21 7.96 -9.72
C ASN A 29 -11.88 8.58 -11.08
N LYS A 30 -10.79 9.31 -11.19
CA LYS A 30 -10.29 9.89 -12.44
C LYS A 30 -9.12 9.12 -13.01
N ILE A 31 -8.64 8.08 -12.31
CA ILE A 31 -7.51 7.27 -12.76
C ILE A 31 -8.05 6.04 -13.47
N THR A 32 -7.47 5.72 -14.63
CA THR A 32 -7.86 4.56 -15.43
C THR A 32 -6.83 3.44 -15.28
N VAL A 33 -7.28 2.20 -15.52
CA VAL A 33 -6.40 1.04 -15.58
C VAL A 33 -5.33 1.25 -16.64
N LYS A 34 -5.69 1.86 -17.77
CA LYS A 34 -4.75 2.16 -18.83
C LYS A 34 -3.59 3.02 -18.33
N GLU A 35 -3.89 4.07 -17.59
CA GLU A 35 -2.87 4.97 -17.05
C GLU A 35 -1.93 4.25 -16.09
N VAL A 36 -2.50 3.44 -15.20
CA VAL A 36 -1.70 2.67 -14.25
C VAL A 36 -0.78 1.71 -14.99
N CYS A 37 -1.32 1.00 -15.98
CA CYS A 37 -0.54 0.03 -16.75
C CYS A 37 0.56 0.69 -17.57
N GLU A 38 0.29 1.85 -18.16
CA GLU A 38 1.30 2.60 -18.90
C GLU A 38 2.46 3.01 -18.00
N LEU A 39 2.14 3.54 -16.82
CA LEU A 39 3.16 3.97 -15.86
C LEU A 39 3.95 2.77 -15.33
N ALA A 40 3.27 1.66 -15.07
CA ALA A 40 3.89 0.43 -14.55
C ALA A 40 4.63 -0.35 -15.64
N GLN A 41 4.40 -0.03 -16.90
CA GLN A 41 4.92 -0.75 -18.06
C GLN A 41 4.47 -2.21 -18.07
N LEU A 42 3.19 -2.40 -17.74
CA LEU A 42 2.53 -3.71 -17.72
C LEU A 42 1.30 -3.67 -18.61
N ASN A 43 0.84 -4.84 -19.07
CA ASN A 43 -0.37 -4.91 -19.87
C ASN A 43 -1.61 -5.05 -18.97
N ARG A 44 -2.79 -4.80 -19.55
CA ARG A 44 -4.06 -4.85 -18.83
C ARG A 44 -4.37 -6.25 -18.30
N ALA A 45 -4.01 -7.29 -19.03
CA ALA A 45 -4.22 -8.66 -18.59
C ALA A 45 -3.50 -8.93 -17.28
N THR A 46 -2.28 -8.41 -17.15
CA THR A 46 -1.51 -8.53 -15.91
C THR A 46 -2.21 -7.80 -14.76
N PHE A 47 -2.72 -6.60 -15.02
CA PHE A 47 -3.49 -5.84 -14.01
C PHE A 47 -4.70 -6.65 -13.54
N TYR A 48 -5.52 -7.11 -14.50
CA TYR A 48 -6.76 -7.81 -14.16
C TYR A 48 -6.53 -9.20 -13.57
N ALA A 49 -5.33 -9.75 -13.68
CA ALA A 49 -4.98 -10.98 -12.97
C ALA A 49 -4.89 -10.77 -11.46
N HIS A 50 -4.68 -9.52 -11.02
CA HIS A 50 -4.50 -9.20 -9.61
C HIS A 50 -5.63 -8.34 -9.02
N TYR A 51 -6.20 -7.43 -9.81
CA TYR A 51 -7.18 -6.46 -9.32
C TYR A 51 -8.30 -6.28 -10.35
N SER A 52 -9.52 -6.08 -9.87
CA SER A 52 -10.66 -5.87 -10.76
C SER A 52 -10.71 -4.46 -11.35
N ASP A 53 -10.21 -3.47 -10.60
CA ASP A 53 -10.17 -2.06 -11.03
C ASP A 53 -9.22 -1.28 -10.13
N CYS A 54 -9.13 0.03 -10.37
CA CYS A 54 -8.26 0.90 -9.58
C CYS A 54 -8.72 1.04 -8.14
N PHE A 55 -10.03 0.95 -7.88
CA PHE A 55 -10.57 0.99 -6.51
C PHE A 55 -10.13 -0.24 -5.73
N ALA A 56 -10.16 -1.41 -6.35
CA ALA A 56 -9.69 -2.64 -5.71
C ALA A 56 -8.19 -2.55 -5.40
N LEU A 57 -7.42 -1.98 -6.31
CA LEU A 57 -5.98 -1.76 -6.11
C LEU A 57 -5.75 -0.82 -4.93
N LEU A 58 -6.48 0.29 -4.87
CA LEU A 58 -6.38 1.23 -3.75
C LEU A 58 -6.77 0.55 -2.43
N GLY A 59 -7.85 -0.24 -2.43
CA GLY A 59 -8.27 -0.99 -1.25
C GLY A 59 -7.18 -1.93 -0.74
N SER A 60 -6.45 -2.55 -1.65
CA SER A 60 -5.31 -3.41 -1.30
C SER A 60 -4.22 -2.62 -0.58
N ILE A 61 -3.91 -1.41 -1.05
CA ILE A 61 -2.94 -0.53 -0.41
C ILE A 61 -3.43 -0.13 0.98
N GLU A 62 -4.69 0.27 1.09
CA GLU A 62 -5.28 0.66 2.36
C GLU A 62 -5.24 -0.47 3.38
N ASN A 63 -5.55 -1.69 2.95
CA ASN A 63 -5.50 -2.86 3.84
C ASN A 63 -4.09 -3.14 4.34
N GLU A 64 -3.09 -2.97 3.50
CA GLU A 64 -1.69 -3.12 3.91
C GLU A 64 -1.30 -2.07 4.95
N LEU A 65 -1.73 -0.83 4.75
CA LEU A 65 -1.45 0.25 5.70
C LEU A 65 -2.11 0.01 7.04
N ILE A 66 -3.37 -0.46 7.01
CA ILE A 66 -4.10 -0.80 8.25
C ILE A 66 -3.38 -1.92 8.99
N GLY A 67 -2.97 -2.96 8.27
CA GLY A 67 -2.23 -4.08 8.86
C GLY A 67 -0.91 -3.64 9.50
N ALA A 68 -0.17 -2.80 8.80
CA ALA A 68 1.09 -2.26 9.29
C ALA A 68 0.86 -1.40 10.54
N PHE A 69 -0.20 -0.59 10.53
CA PHE A 69 -0.57 0.25 11.67
C PHE A 69 -0.95 -0.61 12.88
N GLU A 70 -1.74 -1.66 12.67
CA GLU A 70 -2.12 -2.57 13.75
C GLU A 70 -0.90 -3.26 14.37
N GLN A 71 0.05 -3.69 13.54
CA GLN A 71 1.30 -4.27 14.03
C GLN A 71 2.09 -3.27 14.86
N SER A 72 2.14 -2.02 14.40
CA SER A 72 2.81 -0.95 15.14
C SER A 72 2.18 -0.71 16.49
N LEU A 73 0.85 -0.77 16.56
CA LEU A 73 0.13 -0.61 17.83
C LEU A 73 0.44 -1.76 18.79
N ARG A 74 0.51 -3.00 18.29
CA ARG A 74 0.87 -4.14 19.11
C ARG A 74 2.29 -3.99 19.65
N TYR A 75 3.19 -3.52 18.80
CA TYR A 75 4.57 -3.29 19.20
C TYR A 75 4.65 -2.22 20.31
N VAL A 76 3.91 -1.13 20.15
CA VAL A 76 3.84 -0.06 21.14
C VAL A 76 3.27 -0.59 22.47
N ASN A 77 2.25 -1.46 22.39
CA ASN A 77 1.64 -2.04 23.60
C ASN A 77 2.61 -2.94 24.36
N SER A 78 3.65 -3.46 23.69
CA SER A 78 4.67 -4.25 24.37
C SER A 78 5.68 -3.39 25.13
N PHE A 79 5.71 -2.07 24.85
CA PHE A 79 6.49 -1.10 25.62
C PHE A 79 5.62 -0.50 26.71
N ASP A 80 6.27 0.07 27.70
CA ASP A 80 5.58 0.79 28.75
C ASP A 80 5.14 2.16 28.22
N VAL A 81 3.88 2.24 27.80
CA VAL A 81 3.29 3.47 27.27
C VAL A 81 3.34 4.58 28.33
N THR A 82 3.18 4.20 29.60
CA THR A 82 3.26 5.15 30.71
C THR A 82 4.63 5.82 30.76
N ALA A 83 5.69 5.03 30.60
CA ALA A 83 7.05 5.56 30.56
C ALA A 83 7.25 6.53 29.40
N LEU A 84 6.67 6.22 28.24
CA LEU A 84 6.74 7.10 27.07
C LEU A 84 6.03 8.43 27.34
N ILE A 85 4.85 8.39 27.93
CA ILE A 85 4.09 9.59 28.28
C ILE A 85 4.85 10.42 29.29
N GLU A 86 5.42 9.79 30.30
CA GLU A 86 6.22 10.48 31.32
C GLU A 86 7.43 11.18 30.69
N ALA A 87 8.11 10.50 29.76
CA ALA A 87 9.25 11.09 29.06
C ALA A 87 8.85 12.34 28.28
N ILE A 88 7.67 12.32 27.65
CA ILE A 88 7.15 13.46 26.90
C ILE A 88 6.86 14.63 27.86
N TYR A 89 6.23 14.34 29.00
CA TYR A 89 5.94 15.38 30.00
C TYR A 89 7.22 15.98 30.56
N ASP A 90 8.24 15.17 30.81
CA ASP A 90 9.51 15.64 31.32
C ASP A 90 10.22 16.59 30.33
N MET A 91 9.93 16.42 29.03
CA MET A 91 10.50 17.29 27.98
C MET A 91 9.82 18.67 27.92
N ILE A 92 8.63 18.78 28.45
CA ILE A 92 7.87 20.02 28.46
C ILE A 92 8.22 20.80 29.71
#